data_8cdecb59494a3d9e973bc7e01d09ebdb
#
_entry.id   8cdecb59494a3d9e973bc7e01d09ebdb
#
_cell.length_a   1.000
_cell.length_b   1.000
_cell.length_c   1.000
_cell.angle_alpha   90.00
_cell.angle_beta   90.00
_cell.angle_gamma   90.00
#
_symmetry.space_group_name_H-M   'P 1'
#
loop_
_entity.id
_entity.type
_entity.pdbx_description
1 polymer ?
#
loop_
_entity_poly.entity_id
_entity_poly.type
_entity_poly.pdbx_seq_one_letter_code
_entity_poly.pdbx_strand_id
1 'polypeptide(L)'
;PVEMTLTNRENMQYRMLLGRSALPENSTVNPTVSFLHGTGNLLSYDEISQSDLTFKPLKIGVLSESESIYSTARLLEAARARGHDAELIRTSESYMNIGYETGRVHYDKKAFDKYDAVIPRIGSRLTFFGTAVVRQFETTGTYCVNTAQSITASRDKLYAHQVMAQNKLPMPKTAFTKSSNHTKDIIKMVGGPPLVIKLLESTQGNGVVLAETQQAAESVIGAFQGLDANILVQEFIKESKGTDIRCFVVGKKVIGSMKRTAKEGEFRSNLHKGGAGTKIKITPEERRV
;
A
#
# COMPACT_ATOMS: atom_id res chain seq x y z
N PRO A 1 2.38 -33.57 -24.23
CA PRO A 1 1.06 -33.02 -23.90
C PRO A 1 0.90 -33.09 -22.40
N VAL A 2 0.60 -31.94 -21.78
CA VAL A 2 0.33 -31.85 -20.35
C VAL A 2 -1.15 -32.19 -20.15
N GLU A 3 -1.42 -33.20 -19.37
CA GLU A 3 -2.79 -33.60 -19.07
C GLU A 3 -3.36 -32.67 -17.99
N MET A 4 -4.33 -31.83 -18.35
CA MET A 4 -5.03 -30.93 -17.44
C MET A 4 -6.43 -31.44 -17.16
N THR A 5 -6.74 -31.68 -15.91
CA THR A 5 -8.08 -32.05 -15.48
C THR A 5 -8.85 -30.78 -15.07
N LEU A 6 -9.91 -30.47 -15.80
CA LEU A 6 -10.83 -29.38 -15.48
C LEU A 6 -11.91 -29.90 -14.54
N THR A 7 -11.88 -29.45 -13.29
CA THR A 7 -12.95 -29.67 -12.30
C THR A 7 -13.40 -28.32 -11.74
N ASN A 8 -14.67 -28.21 -11.36
CA ASN A 8 -15.16 -27.02 -10.69
C ASN A 8 -14.45 -26.87 -9.33
N ARG A 9 -13.71 -25.78 -9.15
CA ARG A 9 -12.88 -25.49 -7.98
C ARG A 9 -13.09 -24.07 -7.45
N GLU A 10 -14.28 -23.52 -7.65
CA GLU A 10 -14.61 -22.14 -7.26
C GLU A 10 -14.39 -21.88 -5.76
N ASN A 11 -14.54 -22.90 -4.93
CA ASN A 11 -14.39 -22.84 -3.49
C ASN A 11 -12.98 -23.22 -2.98
N MET A 12 -12.02 -23.48 -3.88
CA MET A 12 -10.66 -23.85 -3.49
C MET A 12 -9.74 -22.64 -3.50
N GLN A 13 -8.83 -22.57 -2.54
CA GLN A 13 -7.82 -21.52 -2.43
C GLN A 13 -6.94 -21.44 -3.69
N TYR A 14 -6.72 -22.55 -4.37
CA TYR A 14 -5.98 -22.66 -5.63
C TYR A 14 -6.82 -23.39 -6.67
N ARG A 15 -7.07 -22.72 -7.81
CA ARG A 15 -7.96 -23.23 -8.86
C ARG A 15 -7.29 -24.16 -9.85
N MET A 16 -5.95 -24.25 -9.86
CA MET A 16 -5.19 -25.09 -10.77
C MET A 16 -4.44 -26.18 -10.03
N LEU A 17 -4.46 -27.39 -10.55
CA LEU A 17 -3.58 -28.49 -10.15
C LEU A 17 -2.71 -28.89 -11.34
N LEU A 18 -1.42 -29.11 -11.07
CA LEU A 18 -0.52 -29.73 -12.03
C LEU A 18 -0.49 -31.26 -11.76
N GLY A 19 -0.79 -32.02 -12.78
CA GLY A 19 -0.61 -33.47 -12.75
C GLY A 19 0.87 -33.84 -12.60
N ARG A 20 1.14 -35.03 -12.04
CA ARG A 20 2.52 -35.51 -11.82
C ARG A 20 3.36 -35.53 -13.10
N SER A 21 2.73 -35.83 -14.25
CA SER A 21 3.37 -35.82 -15.57
C SER A 21 3.77 -34.45 -16.10
N ALA A 22 3.29 -33.38 -15.48
CA ALA A 22 3.65 -32.00 -15.82
C ALA A 22 4.90 -31.50 -15.08
N LEU A 23 5.41 -32.28 -14.15
CA LEU A 23 6.61 -31.92 -13.37
C LEU A 23 7.85 -32.55 -14.05
N PRO A 24 8.99 -31.83 -14.11
CA PRO A 24 10.24 -32.40 -14.54
C PRO A 24 10.64 -33.64 -13.71
N GLU A 25 11.35 -34.61 -14.31
CA GLU A 25 11.68 -35.89 -13.68
C GLU A 25 12.41 -35.76 -12.33
N ASN A 26 13.14 -34.67 -12.12
CA ASN A 26 13.90 -34.40 -10.88
C ASN A 26 13.17 -33.46 -9.91
N SER A 27 11.85 -33.29 -10.04
CA SER A 27 11.09 -32.44 -9.16
C SER A 27 10.78 -33.11 -7.83
N THR A 28 11.05 -32.44 -6.73
CA THR A 28 10.68 -32.87 -5.38
C THR A 28 9.52 -32.04 -4.89
N VAL A 29 8.46 -32.69 -4.42
CA VAL A 29 7.32 -32.03 -3.76
C VAL A 29 7.55 -32.04 -2.26
N ASN A 30 7.74 -30.87 -1.66
CA ASN A 30 7.80 -30.71 -0.23
C ASN A 30 6.45 -30.22 0.30
N PRO A 31 5.68 -31.05 1.00
CA PRO A 31 4.33 -30.71 1.47
C PRO A 31 4.32 -29.69 2.62
N THR A 32 5.47 -29.43 3.27
CA THR A 32 5.58 -28.49 4.40
C THR A 32 5.89 -27.07 3.96
N VAL A 33 6.23 -26.87 2.68
CA VAL A 33 6.62 -25.56 2.14
C VAL A 33 5.72 -25.23 0.95
N SER A 34 5.06 -24.07 1.00
CA SER A 34 4.23 -23.57 -0.09
C SER A 34 4.97 -22.45 -0.84
N PHE A 35 4.77 -22.40 -2.17
CA PHE A 35 5.23 -21.29 -3.01
C PHE A 35 6.75 -21.13 -3.18
N LEU A 36 7.52 -22.21 -3.18
CA LEU A 36 8.97 -22.19 -3.41
C LEU A 36 9.39 -21.56 -4.74
N HIS A 37 8.52 -21.64 -5.75
CA HIS A 37 8.77 -21.09 -7.09
C HIS A 37 7.55 -20.31 -7.57
N GLY A 38 7.66 -19.00 -7.74
CA GLY A 38 6.84 -18.26 -8.68
C GLY A 38 5.72 -17.36 -8.16
N THR A 39 5.57 -17.10 -6.89
CA THR A 39 4.64 -16.04 -6.42
C THR A 39 5.28 -14.96 -5.57
N GLY A 40 6.61 -14.80 -5.65
CA GLY A 40 7.29 -13.79 -4.85
C GLY A 40 7.16 -14.00 -3.34
N ASN A 41 6.88 -15.23 -2.90
CA ASN A 41 7.06 -15.53 -1.49
C ASN A 41 8.53 -15.39 -1.19
N LEU A 42 8.86 -14.26 -0.60
CA LEU A 42 10.12 -14.07 0.07
C LEU A 42 10.25 -15.23 1.07
N LEU A 43 11.14 -16.16 0.78
CA LEU A 43 11.66 -17.06 1.81
C LEU A 43 11.97 -16.19 3.01
N SER A 44 11.53 -16.59 4.20
CA SER A 44 11.92 -15.84 5.40
C SER A 44 13.46 -15.81 5.40
N TYR A 45 14.02 -14.65 5.67
CA TYR A 45 15.49 -14.44 5.66
C TYR A 45 16.22 -15.45 6.58
N ASP A 46 15.48 -16.07 7.48
CA ASP A 46 15.96 -17.05 8.46
C ASP A 46 16.00 -18.50 7.92
N GLU A 47 15.41 -18.76 6.73
CA GLU A 47 15.31 -20.11 6.11
C GLU A 47 16.33 -20.36 4.99
N ILE A 48 17.01 -19.30 4.55
CA ILE A 48 18.07 -19.42 3.56
C ILE A 48 19.39 -19.58 4.33
N SER A 49 19.97 -20.78 4.29
CA SER A 49 21.31 -20.94 4.85
C SER A 49 22.26 -20.03 4.07
N GLN A 50 23.04 -19.22 4.77
CA GLN A 50 24.01 -18.29 4.15
C GLN A 50 25.03 -18.97 3.25
N SER A 51 25.15 -20.31 3.31
CA SER A 51 26.10 -21.11 2.53
C SER A 51 25.70 -21.35 1.08
N ASP A 52 24.40 -21.18 0.69
CA ASP A 52 23.90 -21.54 -0.64
C ASP A 52 23.61 -20.34 -1.54
N LEU A 53 23.77 -19.12 -1.03
CA LEU A 53 23.57 -17.90 -1.81
C LEU A 53 24.91 -17.40 -2.35
N THR A 54 25.18 -17.69 -3.61
CA THR A 54 26.14 -16.86 -4.34
C THR A 54 25.58 -15.46 -4.40
N PHE A 55 26.22 -14.50 -3.69
CA PHE A 55 25.83 -13.10 -3.71
C PHE A 55 25.89 -12.59 -5.14
N LYS A 56 24.72 -12.22 -5.69
CA LYS A 56 24.62 -11.57 -7.00
C LYS A 56 24.22 -10.10 -6.78
N PRO A 57 25.07 -9.14 -7.19
CA PRO A 57 24.66 -7.74 -7.21
C PRO A 57 23.38 -7.56 -8.03
N LEU A 58 22.43 -6.82 -7.49
CA LEU A 58 21.17 -6.47 -8.17
C LEU A 58 21.25 -5.04 -8.69
N LYS A 59 20.64 -4.76 -9.83
CA LYS A 59 20.38 -3.41 -10.32
C LYS A 59 19.05 -2.92 -9.78
N ILE A 60 19.07 -1.92 -8.88
CA ILE A 60 17.91 -1.43 -8.14
C ILE A 60 17.62 0.03 -8.51
N GLY A 61 16.40 0.31 -8.99
CA GLY A 61 15.92 1.67 -9.21
C GLY A 61 15.09 2.15 -8.02
N VAL A 62 15.37 3.34 -7.50
CA VAL A 62 14.51 4.01 -6.52
C VAL A 62 13.72 5.11 -7.22
N LEU A 63 12.40 4.89 -7.41
CA LEU A 63 11.50 5.89 -7.99
C LEU A 63 11.20 6.97 -6.95
N SER A 64 11.76 8.16 -7.12
CA SER A 64 11.58 9.30 -6.22
C SER A 64 11.84 10.61 -6.96
N GLU A 65 11.66 11.75 -6.31
CA GLU A 65 11.88 13.06 -6.93
C GLU A 65 13.28 13.62 -6.65
N SER A 66 13.95 13.19 -5.58
CA SER A 66 15.28 13.69 -5.23
C SER A 66 16.02 12.76 -4.28
N GLU A 67 17.34 12.68 -4.42
CA GLU A 67 18.22 12.05 -3.44
C GLU A 67 18.28 12.83 -2.11
N SER A 68 17.97 14.12 -2.10
CA SER A 68 17.92 14.91 -0.87
C SER A 68 16.79 14.52 0.08
N ILE A 69 15.81 13.75 -0.41
CA ILE A 69 14.76 13.18 0.44
C ILE A 69 15.38 12.09 1.34
N TYR A 70 15.36 12.31 2.66
CA TYR A 70 16.00 11.42 3.63
C TYR A 70 15.75 9.92 3.37
N SER A 71 14.48 9.53 3.15
CA SER A 71 14.16 8.11 2.91
C SER A 71 14.73 7.58 1.58
N THR A 72 14.85 8.42 0.57
CA THR A 72 15.46 8.05 -0.72
C THR A 72 16.97 7.86 -0.55
N ALA A 73 17.65 8.82 0.07
CA ALA A 73 19.08 8.73 0.37
C ALA A 73 19.40 7.46 1.16
N ARG A 74 18.62 7.16 2.21
CA ARG A 74 18.83 5.97 3.06
C ARG A 74 18.61 4.66 2.32
N LEU A 75 17.67 4.60 1.37
CA LEU A 75 17.44 3.40 0.55
C LEU A 75 18.61 3.16 -0.42
N LEU A 76 19.07 4.21 -1.10
CA LEU A 76 20.23 4.13 -2.00
C LEU A 76 21.49 3.72 -1.25
N GLU A 77 21.77 4.37 -0.13
CA GLU A 77 22.91 4.05 0.73
C GLU A 77 22.85 2.59 1.21
N ALA A 78 21.69 2.14 1.71
CA ALA A 78 21.51 0.78 2.21
C ALA A 78 21.66 -0.28 1.12
N ALA A 79 21.23 -0.01 -0.10
CA ALA A 79 21.40 -0.90 -1.24
C ALA A 79 22.87 -0.99 -1.66
N ARG A 80 23.53 0.17 -1.80
CA ARG A 80 24.96 0.25 -2.17
C ARG A 80 25.86 -0.40 -1.11
N ALA A 81 25.59 -0.17 0.18
CA ALA A 81 26.31 -0.81 1.29
C ALA A 81 26.17 -2.34 1.30
N ARG A 82 25.14 -2.89 0.65
CA ARG A 82 24.95 -4.33 0.44
C ARG A 82 25.53 -4.84 -0.88
N GLY A 83 26.27 -4.00 -1.60
CA GLY A 83 26.91 -4.38 -2.85
C GLY A 83 26.01 -4.38 -4.09
N HIS A 84 24.79 -3.79 -3.99
CA HIS A 84 23.90 -3.64 -5.13
C HIS A 84 24.22 -2.36 -5.92
N ASP A 85 23.96 -2.39 -7.25
CA ASP A 85 23.94 -1.19 -8.08
C ASP A 85 22.60 -0.48 -7.92
N ALA A 86 22.59 0.67 -7.24
CA ALA A 86 21.37 1.39 -6.91
C ALA A 86 21.43 2.84 -7.39
N GLU A 87 20.38 3.27 -8.10
CA GLU A 87 20.27 4.62 -8.64
C GLU A 87 18.88 5.24 -8.43
N LEU A 88 18.84 6.56 -8.42
CA LEU A 88 17.60 7.33 -8.42
C LEU A 88 17.01 7.37 -9.82
N ILE A 89 15.72 7.12 -9.92
CA ILE A 89 14.90 7.37 -11.09
C ILE A 89 13.91 8.47 -10.71
N ARG A 90 14.04 9.65 -11.30
CA ARG A 90 13.09 10.74 -11.05
C ARG A 90 11.76 10.43 -11.70
N THR A 91 10.74 10.20 -10.86
CA THR A 91 9.42 9.77 -11.33
C THR A 91 8.81 10.78 -12.29
N SER A 92 8.85 12.08 -11.97
CA SER A 92 8.26 13.14 -12.78
C SER A 92 8.96 13.38 -14.12
N GLU A 93 10.23 13.00 -14.25
CA GLU A 93 11.03 13.13 -15.46
C GLU A 93 11.04 11.84 -16.31
N SER A 94 10.42 10.77 -15.80
CA SER A 94 10.30 9.51 -16.54
C SER A 94 9.24 9.65 -17.63
N TYR A 95 9.42 8.94 -18.72
CA TYR A 95 8.42 8.78 -19.77
C TYR A 95 8.45 7.33 -20.27
N MET A 96 7.40 6.89 -20.94
CA MET A 96 7.29 5.49 -21.35
C MET A 96 6.69 5.38 -22.76
N ASN A 97 7.17 4.43 -23.52
CA ASN A 97 6.48 3.95 -24.70
C ASN A 97 5.68 2.70 -24.33
N ILE A 98 4.52 2.56 -24.93
CA ILE A 98 3.64 1.42 -24.73
C ILE A 98 3.56 0.68 -26.06
N GLY A 99 4.02 -0.56 -26.10
CA GLY A 99 4.02 -1.36 -27.31
C GLY A 99 4.19 -2.84 -26.98
N TYR A 100 3.78 -3.70 -27.91
CA TYR A 100 3.73 -5.15 -27.72
C TYR A 100 5.09 -5.75 -27.33
N GLU A 101 6.17 -5.33 -28.02
CA GLU A 101 7.52 -5.88 -27.78
C GLU A 101 8.53 -4.84 -27.26
N THR A 102 8.16 -3.56 -27.28
CA THR A 102 9.10 -2.44 -27.06
C THR A 102 8.72 -1.53 -25.90
N GLY A 103 7.70 -1.90 -25.12
CA GLY A 103 7.24 -1.07 -23.98
C GLY A 103 8.34 -0.93 -22.93
N ARG A 104 8.88 0.28 -22.75
CA ARG A 104 9.95 0.56 -21.78
C ARG A 104 9.71 1.89 -21.06
N VAL A 105 10.30 2.00 -19.89
CA VAL A 105 10.45 3.28 -19.20
C VAL A 105 11.73 3.94 -19.66
N HIS A 106 11.68 5.24 -19.85
CA HIS A 106 12.81 6.08 -20.27
C HIS A 106 13.03 7.19 -19.23
N TYR A 107 14.27 7.56 -19.06
CA TYR A 107 14.69 8.69 -18.25
C TYR A 107 15.97 9.27 -18.86
N ASP A 108 16.13 10.58 -18.87
CA ASP A 108 17.28 11.27 -19.43
C ASP A 108 17.64 10.80 -20.85
N LYS A 109 16.61 10.69 -21.73
CA LYS A 109 16.74 10.27 -23.13
C LYS A 109 17.27 8.84 -23.35
N LYS A 110 17.37 8.05 -22.28
CA LYS A 110 17.80 6.66 -22.34
C LYS A 110 16.63 5.75 -21.98
N ALA A 111 16.47 4.67 -22.73
CA ALA A 111 15.62 3.58 -22.28
C ALA A 111 16.31 2.89 -21.10
N PHE A 112 15.56 2.60 -20.05
CA PHE A 112 16.13 1.80 -18.99
C PHE A 112 16.35 0.37 -19.47
N ASP A 113 17.57 -0.10 -19.30
CA ASP A 113 17.84 -1.51 -19.28
C ASP A 113 17.10 -2.19 -18.13
N LYS A 114 17.02 -3.50 -18.19
CA LYS A 114 16.29 -4.28 -17.19
C LYS A 114 16.82 -4.02 -15.77
N TYR A 115 15.94 -3.56 -14.87
CA TYR A 115 16.18 -3.57 -13.43
C TYR A 115 15.76 -4.92 -12.86
N ASP A 116 16.51 -5.40 -11.87
CA ASP A 116 16.09 -6.57 -11.08
C ASP A 116 14.93 -6.17 -10.14
N ALA A 117 15.03 -4.97 -9.55
CA ALA A 117 13.99 -4.45 -8.68
C ALA A 117 13.82 -2.93 -8.78
N VAL A 118 12.61 -2.45 -8.51
CA VAL A 118 12.29 -1.03 -8.35
C VAL A 118 11.60 -0.80 -7.02
N ILE A 119 12.03 0.24 -6.29
CA ILE A 119 11.46 0.66 -5.02
C ILE A 119 10.70 1.98 -5.22
N PRO A 120 9.36 1.94 -5.33
CA PRO A 120 8.58 3.16 -5.52
C PRO A 120 8.51 4.01 -4.24
N ARG A 121 8.90 5.29 -4.37
CA ARG A 121 8.77 6.34 -3.35
C ARG A 121 7.94 7.50 -3.89
N ILE A 122 6.76 7.18 -4.42
CA ILE A 122 5.90 8.09 -5.17
C ILE A 122 5.18 9.04 -4.21
N GLY A 123 5.31 10.34 -4.43
CA GLY A 123 4.56 11.36 -3.73
C GLY A 123 3.06 11.34 -4.07
N SER A 124 2.20 11.85 -3.17
CA SER A 124 0.74 11.81 -3.35
C SER A 124 0.27 12.52 -4.62
N ARG A 125 0.90 13.62 -5.00
CA ARG A 125 0.57 14.38 -6.21
C ARG A 125 0.87 13.63 -7.52
N LEU A 126 1.79 12.65 -7.46
CA LEU A 126 2.21 11.85 -8.61
C LEU A 126 1.58 10.45 -8.60
N THR A 127 0.55 10.19 -7.80
CA THR A 127 0.00 8.84 -7.65
C THR A 127 -0.39 8.22 -8.99
N PHE A 128 -1.16 8.93 -9.82
CA PHE A 128 -1.60 8.42 -11.12
C PHE A 128 -0.41 8.10 -12.04
N PHE A 129 0.43 9.09 -12.27
CA PHE A 129 1.59 8.94 -13.16
C PHE A 129 2.62 7.95 -12.62
N GLY A 130 2.98 8.07 -11.34
CA GLY A 130 3.96 7.18 -10.72
C GLY A 130 3.52 5.72 -10.69
N THR A 131 2.23 5.44 -10.45
CA THR A 131 1.73 4.06 -10.55
C THR A 131 1.68 3.55 -11.99
N ALA A 132 1.49 4.43 -12.99
CA ALA A 132 1.63 4.06 -14.39
C ALA A 132 3.07 3.66 -14.72
N VAL A 133 4.07 4.41 -14.23
CA VAL A 133 5.49 4.06 -14.37
C VAL A 133 5.81 2.72 -13.70
N VAL A 134 5.30 2.49 -12.48
CA VAL A 134 5.48 1.20 -11.79
C VAL A 134 4.87 0.05 -12.60
N ARG A 135 3.64 0.20 -13.10
CA ARG A 135 3.02 -0.82 -13.97
C ARG A 135 3.85 -1.11 -15.20
N GLN A 136 4.46 -0.08 -15.80
CA GLN A 136 5.33 -0.30 -16.96
C GLN A 136 6.56 -1.13 -16.60
N PHE A 137 7.16 -0.94 -15.43
CA PHE A 137 8.21 -1.83 -14.93
C PHE A 137 7.70 -3.24 -14.67
N GLU A 138 6.50 -3.38 -14.08
CA GLU A 138 5.87 -4.70 -13.85
C GLU A 138 5.63 -5.45 -15.16
N THR A 139 5.17 -4.77 -16.23
CA THR A 139 4.93 -5.40 -17.54
C THR A 139 6.21 -5.91 -18.19
N THR A 140 7.36 -5.34 -17.87
CA THR A 140 8.67 -5.79 -18.34
C THR A 140 9.33 -6.83 -17.43
N GLY A 141 8.61 -7.31 -16.40
CA GLY A 141 9.07 -8.35 -15.49
C GLY A 141 10.01 -7.86 -14.39
N THR A 142 10.09 -6.54 -14.16
CA THR A 142 10.84 -5.96 -13.04
C THR A 142 10.09 -6.16 -11.73
N TYR A 143 10.76 -6.61 -10.68
CA TYR A 143 10.17 -6.76 -9.36
C TYR A 143 9.95 -5.39 -8.70
N CYS A 144 8.70 -5.03 -8.40
CA CYS A 144 8.34 -3.74 -7.80
C CYS A 144 7.95 -3.87 -6.33
N VAL A 145 8.62 -3.13 -5.46
CA VAL A 145 8.38 -3.08 -4.01
C VAL A 145 7.92 -1.67 -3.63
N ASN A 146 6.66 -1.38 -3.58
CA ASN A 146 5.42 -2.13 -3.71
C ASN A 146 4.90 -2.13 -5.17
N THR A 147 3.87 -2.96 -5.42
CA THR A 147 3.20 -2.99 -6.72
C THR A 147 2.35 -1.74 -6.98
N ALA A 148 2.11 -1.43 -8.25
CA ALA A 148 1.22 -0.33 -8.64
C ALA A 148 -0.18 -0.50 -8.04
N GLN A 149 -0.71 -1.74 -8.03
CA GLN A 149 -2.01 -2.06 -7.45
C GLN A 149 -2.06 -1.75 -5.95
N SER A 150 -1.05 -2.17 -5.18
CA SER A 150 -1.01 -1.93 -3.73
C SER A 150 -0.87 -0.44 -3.39
N ILE A 151 -0.10 0.31 -4.20
CA ILE A 151 0.02 1.76 -4.04
C ILE A 151 -1.33 2.43 -4.30
N THR A 152 -2.02 2.06 -5.39
CA THR A 152 -3.34 2.61 -5.74
C THR A 152 -4.36 2.30 -4.64
N ALA A 153 -4.44 1.04 -4.19
CA ALA A 153 -5.36 0.63 -3.13
C ALA A 153 -5.11 1.38 -1.81
N SER A 154 -3.84 1.58 -1.44
CA SER A 154 -3.48 2.31 -0.21
C SER A 154 -3.75 3.81 -0.29
N ARG A 155 -3.79 4.39 -1.49
CA ARG A 155 -4.06 5.82 -1.71
C ARG A 155 -5.54 6.13 -1.72
N ASP A 156 -6.34 5.23 -2.22
CA ASP A 156 -7.80 5.34 -2.22
C ASP A 156 -8.34 4.90 -0.84
N LYS A 157 -8.82 5.89 -0.05
CA LYS A 157 -9.36 5.62 1.27
C LYS A 157 -10.59 4.72 1.24
N LEU A 158 -11.45 4.87 0.24
CA LEU A 158 -12.65 4.05 0.11
C LEU A 158 -12.27 2.61 -0.23
N TYR A 159 -11.41 2.42 -1.24
CA TYR A 159 -10.95 1.10 -1.64
C TYR A 159 -10.17 0.41 -0.50
N ALA A 160 -9.32 1.14 0.21
CA ALA A 160 -8.62 0.60 1.39
C ALA A 160 -9.60 0.07 2.45
N HIS A 161 -10.69 0.80 2.74
CA HIS A 161 -11.73 0.35 3.68
C HIS A 161 -12.48 -0.89 3.16
N GLN A 162 -12.78 -0.94 1.86
CA GLN A 162 -13.40 -2.11 1.24
C GLN A 162 -12.51 -3.36 1.33
N VAL A 163 -11.21 -3.21 1.08
CA VAL A 163 -10.22 -4.30 1.25
C VAL A 163 -10.13 -4.75 2.71
N MET A 164 -10.09 -3.83 3.67
CA MET A 164 -10.12 -4.16 5.09
C MET A 164 -11.39 -4.90 5.48
N ALA A 165 -12.56 -4.46 5.03
CA ALA A 165 -13.84 -5.10 5.28
C ALA A 165 -13.89 -6.52 4.70
N GLN A 166 -13.41 -6.71 3.46
CA GLN A 166 -13.32 -8.03 2.82
C GLN A 166 -12.46 -9.00 3.64
N ASN A 167 -11.40 -8.50 4.26
CA ASN A 167 -10.49 -9.28 5.12
C ASN A 167 -10.95 -9.34 6.58
N LYS A 168 -12.16 -8.87 6.90
CA LYS A 168 -12.76 -8.90 8.25
C LYS A 168 -11.88 -8.19 9.30
N LEU A 169 -11.15 -7.17 8.91
CA LEU A 169 -10.36 -6.37 9.84
C LEU A 169 -11.26 -5.39 10.59
N PRO A 170 -11.06 -5.22 11.92
CA PRO A 170 -11.76 -4.21 12.68
C PRO A 170 -11.51 -2.81 12.13
N MET A 171 -12.56 -2.03 11.93
CA MET A 171 -12.45 -0.65 11.46
C MET A 171 -13.64 0.19 11.95
N PRO A 172 -13.50 1.52 12.00
CA PRO A 172 -14.60 2.40 12.32
C PRO A 172 -15.78 2.23 11.36
N LYS A 173 -17.01 2.34 11.86
CA LYS A 173 -18.19 2.37 10.99
C LYS A 173 -18.03 3.48 9.98
N THR A 174 -18.13 3.13 8.71
CA THR A 174 -17.82 4.02 7.59
C THR A 174 -18.97 3.99 6.59
N ALA A 175 -19.40 5.15 6.14
CA ALA A 175 -20.41 5.31 5.10
C ALA A 175 -19.89 6.23 3.99
N PHE A 176 -20.37 6.00 2.78
CA PHE A 176 -20.06 6.78 1.60
C PHE A 176 -21.33 7.02 0.78
N THR A 177 -21.50 8.24 0.29
CA THR A 177 -22.55 8.58 -0.68
C THR A 177 -22.12 9.73 -1.56
N LYS A 178 -22.61 9.73 -2.79
CA LYS A 178 -22.50 10.84 -3.73
C LYS A 178 -23.74 11.76 -3.69
N SER A 179 -24.89 11.25 -3.19
CA SER A 179 -26.15 11.97 -3.17
C SER A 179 -26.42 12.66 -1.86
N SER A 180 -26.78 13.94 -1.91
CA SER A 180 -27.23 14.73 -0.74
C SER A 180 -28.52 14.21 -0.12
N ASN A 181 -29.35 13.50 -0.88
CA ASN A 181 -30.62 12.94 -0.38
C ASN A 181 -30.41 11.89 0.70
N HIS A 182 -29.23 11.29 0.79
CA HIS A 182 -28.90 10.26 1.77
C HIS A 182 -28.09 10.76 2.95
N THR A 183 -27.93 12.07 3.12
CA THR A 183 -27.09 12.65 4.19
C THR A 183 -27.53 12.18 5.58
N LYS A 184 -28.82 12.20 5.88
CA LYS A 184 -29.34 11.75 7.18
C LYS A 184 -29.16 10.23 7.40
N ASP A 185 -29.32 9.46 6.35
CA ASP A 185 -29.17 8.00 6.41
C ASP A 185 -27.73 7.61 6.71
N ILE A 186 -26.75 8.20 6.03
CA ILE A 186 -25.33 7.88 6.27
C ILE A 186 -24.88 8.33 7.65
N ILE A 187 -25.34 9.47 8.17
CA ILE A 187 -25.06 9.90 9.55
C ILE A 187 -25.60 8.87 10.55
N LYS A 188 -26.83 8.38 10.34
CA LYS A 188 -27.43 7.34 11.17
C LYS A 188 -26.67 6.00 11.06
N MET A 189 -26.22 5.60 9.87
CA MET A 189 -25.47 4.35 9.64
C MET A 189 -24.17 4.30 10.45
N VAL A 190 -23.49 5.44 10.62
CA VAL A 190 -22.23 5.49 11.39
C VAL A 190 -22.46 5.74 12.89
N GLY A 191 -23.72 5.82 13.34
CA GLY A 191 -24.06 5.94 14.76
C GLY A 191 -24.32 7.37 15.24
N GLY A 192 -24.36 8.35 14.35
CA GLY A 192 -24.58 9.76 14.68
C GLY A 192 -23.34 10.48 15.21
N PRO A 193 -23.50 11.79 15.53
CA PRO A 193 -22.39 12.60 16.06
C PRO A 193 -21.93 12.17 17.48
N PRO A 194 -20.66 12.42 17.83
CA PRO A 194 -19.64 13.03 16.99
C PRO A 194 -19.16 12.08 15.89
N LEU A 195 -18.89 12.61 14.71
CA LEU A 195 -18.42 11.86 13.57
C LEU A 195 -17.30 12.59 12.81
N VAL A 196 -16.54 11.86 12.02
CA VAL A 196 -15.44 12.40 11.22
C VAL A 196 -15.81 12.34 9.74
N ILE A 197 -15.73 13.49 9.08
CA ILE A 197 -15.95 13.62 7.64
C ILE A 197 -14.59 13.80 6.98
N LYS A 198 -14.28 12.99 5.95
CA LYS A 198 -12.97 12.96 5.29
C LYS A 198 -13.14 13.11 3.78
N LEU A 199 -12.42 14.06 3.19
CA LEU A 199 -12.26 14.10 1.74
C LEU A 199 -11.45 12.89 1.28
N LEU A 200 -11.92 12.20 0.23
CA LEU A 200 -11.18 11.07 -0.35
C LEU A 200 -9.84 11.52 -0.94
N GLU A 201 -9.85 12.61 -1.67
CA GLU A 201 -8.69 13.11 -2.42
C GLU A 201 -7.78 14.03 -1.60
N SER A 202 -7.67 13.78 -0.29
CA SER A 202 -6.86 14.60 0.61
C SER A 202 -5.79 13.77 1.33
N THR A 203 -4.72 14.45 1.75
CA THR A 203 -3.59 13.82 2.45
C THR A 203 -3.18 14.60 3.69
N GLN A 204 -2.41 13.98 4.58
CA GLN A 204 -1.78 14.61 5.76
C GLN A 204 -2.77 15.24 6.76
N GLY A 205 -4.00 14.73 6.81
CA GLY A 205 -5.06 15.26 7.71
C GLY A 205 -5.72 16.53 7.20
N ASN A 206 -5.43 16.99 5.98
CA ASN A 206 -6.21 18.02 5.32
C ASN A 206 -7.56 17.44 4.86
N GLY A 207 -8.62 18.26 4.83
CA GLY A 207 -9.95 17.78 4.46
C GLY A 207 -10.53 16.73 5.42
N VAL A 208 -10.16 16.79 6.71
CA VAL A 208 -10.71 15.95 7.78
C VAL A 208 -11.34 16.87 8.81
N VAL A 209 -12.65 16.71 9.01
CA VAL A 209 -13.47 17.55 9.89
C VAL A 209 -14.15 16.68 10.95
N LEU A 210 -14.09 17.09 12.21
CA LEU A 210 -14.91 16.54 13.30
C LEU A 210 -16.22 17.32 13.37
N ALA A 211 -17.34 16.65 13.27
CA ALA A 211 -18.66 17.21 13.42
C ALA A 211 -19.27 16.69 14.74
N GLU A 212 -19.44 17.58 15.69
CA GLU A 212 -19.91 17.24 17.06
C GLU A 212 -21.42 17.19 17.17
N THR A 213 -22.13 17.81 16.22
CA THR A 213 -23.62 17.88 16.24
C THR A 213 -24.17 17.44 14.87
N GLN A 214 -25.44 17.03 14.86
CA GLN A 214 -26.17 16.67 13.66
C GLN A 214 -26.17 17.84 12.64
N GLN A 215 -26.42 19.04 13.08
CA GLN A 215 -26.48 20.23 12.24
C GLN A 215 -25.08 20.51 11.60
N ALA A 216 -24.01 20.42 12.39
CA ALA A 216 -22.66 20.59 11.89
C ALA A 216 -22.31 19.52 10.84
N ALA A 217 -22.68 18.25 11.10
CA ALA A 217 -22.46 17.16 10.16
C ALA A 217 -23.19 17.40 8.82
N GLU A 218 -24.48 17.72 8.86
CA GLU A 218 -25.28 18.01 7.67
C GLU A 218 -24.70 19.19 6.88
N SER A 219 -24.30 20.27 7.57
CA SER A 219 -23.72 21.46 6.94
C SER A 219 -22.39 21.16 6.23
N VAL A 220 -21.49 20.41 6.89
CA VAL A 220 -20.19 20.06 6.30
C VAL A 220 -20.36 19.11 5.12
N ILE A 221 -21.21 18.08 5.25
CA ILE A 221 -21.52 17.15 4.17
C ILE A 221 -22.10 17.91 2.97
N GLY A 222 -23.11 18.77 3.20
CA GLY A 222 -23.72 19.57 2.16
C GLY A 222 -22.74 20.50 1.45
N ALA A 223 -21.84 21.15 2.20
CA ALA A 223 -20.80 22.00 1.64
C ALA A 223 -19.84 21.21 0.72
N PHE A 224 -19.37 20.06 1.15
CA PHE A 224 -18.48 19.23 0.33
C PHE A 224 -19.17 18.64 -0.90
N GLN A 225 -20.44 18.23 -0.76
CA GLN A 225 -21.22 17.74 -1.89
C GLN A 225 -21.52 18.85 -2.90
N GLY A 226 -21.77 20.08 -2.43
CA GLY A 226 -21.91 21.26 -3.30
C GLY A 226 -20.66 21.58 -4.11
N LEU A 227 -19.49 21.14 -3.68
CA LEU A 227 -18.21 21.20 -4.39
C LEU A 227 -17.91 19.93 -5.21
N ASP A 228 -18.89 19.06 -5.37
CA ASP A 228 -18.76 17.76 -6.05
C ASP A 228 -17.65 16.86 -5.46
N ALA A 229 -17.28 17.07 -4.20
CA ALA A 229 -16.22 16.32 -3.54
C ALA A 229 -16.70 14.95 -3.05
N ASN A 230 -15.84 13.94 -3.22
CA ASN A 230 -16.06 12.61 -2.66
C ASN A 230 -15.67 12.59 -1.18
N ILE A 231 -16.58 12.13 -0.32
CA ILE A 231 -16.38 12.12 1.13
C ILE A 231 -16.66 10.75 1.76
N LEU A 232 -15.91 10.44 2.80
CA LEU A 232 -16.24 9.39 3.76
C LEU A 232 -16.77 10.00 5.03
N VAL A 233 -17.82 9.40 5.60
CA VAL A 233 -18.35 9.71 6.91
C VAL A 233 -18.05 8.52 7.82
N GLN A 234 -17.43 8.78 8.97
CA GLN A 234 -17.01 7.75 9.92
C GLN A 234 -17.44 8.08 11.33
N GLU A 235 -17.70 7.04 12.14
CA GLU A 235 -17.81 7.22 13.60
C GLU A 235 -16.51 7.80 14.17
N PHE A 236 -16.66 8.63 15.18
CA PHE A 236 -15.52 9.15 15.93
C PHE A 236 -15.16 8.20 17.07
N ILE A 237 -13.94 7.70 17.08
CA ILE A 237 -13.45 6.79 18.12
C ILE A 237 -12.96 7.61 19.32
N LYS A 238 -13.85 7.85 20.27
CA LYS A 238 -13.56 8.65 21.47
C LYS A 238 -12.46 8.04 22.34
N GLU A 239 -12.38 6.72 22.36
CA GLU A 239 -11.41 5.93 23.12
C GLU A 239 -9.97 6.18 22.66
N SER A 240 -9.77 6.60 21.42
CA SER A 240 -8.45 6.94 20.90
C SER A 240 -7.82 8.17 21.56
N LYS A 241 -8.65 9.08 22.10
CA LYS A 241 -8.22 10.32 22.77
C LYS A 241 -7.18 11.10 21.97
N GLY A 242 -7.37 11.21 20.65
CA GLY A 242 -6.41 11.86 19.75
C GLY A 242 -5.10 11.09 19.57
N THR A 243 -5.09 9.78 19.77
CA THR A 243 -3.90 8.95 19.56
C THR A 243 -4.13 7.91 18.46
N ASP A 244 -3.08 7.53 17.78
CA ASP A 244 -3.05 6.36 16.91
C ASP A 244 -1.74 5.59 17.03
N ILE A 245 -1.74 4.35 16.56
CA ILE A 245 -0.53 3.52 16.45
C ILE A 245 -0.19 3.38 14.96
N ARG A 246 1.05 3.71 14.62
CA ARG A 246 1.59 3.49 13.28
C ARG A 246 2.59 2.37 13.32
N CYS A 247 2.32 1.32 12.54
CA CYS A 247 3.24 0.21 12.32
C CYS A 247 3.92 0.34 10.96
N PHE A 248 5.20 0.01 10.91
CA PHE A 248 5.96 -0.11 9.67
C PHE A 248 6.22 -1.58 9.40
N VAL A 249 5.65 -2.08 8.30
CA VAL A 249 5.66 -3.51 7.96
C VAL A 249 6.52 -3.72 6.73
N VAL A 250 7.39 -4.73 6.78
CA VAL A 250 8.18 -5.19 5.65
C VAL A 250 7.98 -6.70 5.51
N GLY A 251 7.52 -7.13 4.34
CA GLY A 251 7.05 -8.49 4.15
C GLY A 251 5.91 -8.81 5.13
N LYS A 252 6.09 -9.80 5.97
CA LYS A 252 5.13 -10.21 7.02
C LYS A 252 5.52 -9.76 8.44
N LYS A 253 6.55 -8.92 8.58
CA LYS A 253 7.08 -8.54 9.89
C LYS A 253 6.87 -7.05 10.16
N VAL A 254 6.37 -6.71 11.36
CA VAL A 254 6.37 -5.34 11.88
C VAL A 254 7.78 -5.03 12.37
N ILE A 255 8.47 -4.14 11.66
CA ILE A 255 9.87 -3.76 11.96
C ILE A 255 9.98 -2.50 12.81
N GLY A 256 8.91 -1.74 12.93
CA GLY A 256 8.86 -0.55 13.77
C GLY A 256 7.43 -0.16 14.10
N SER A 257 7.24 0.42 15.27
CA SER A 257 5.95 0.93 15.71
C SER A 257 6.11 2.19 16.55
N MET A 258 5.19 3.15 16.35
CA MET A 258 5.12 4.37 17.12
C MET A 258 3.67 4.70 17.49
N LYS A 259 3.48 5.25 18.67
CA LYS A 259 2.25 5.93 19.06
C LYS A 259 2.36 7.38 18.68
N ARG A 260 1.38 7.91 17.95
CA ARG A 260 1.26 9.33 17.69
C ARG A 260 0.18 9.92 18.58
N THR A 261 0.45 11.08 19.15
CA THR A 261 -0.47 11.78 20.03
C THR A 261 -0.73 13.17 19.46
N ALA A 262 -1.98 13.56 19.33
CA ALA A 262 -2.38 14.87 18.88
C ALA A 262 -1.91 15.96 19.85
N LYS A 263 -1.73 17.19 19.36
CA LYS A 263 -1.56 18.36 20.20
C LYS A 263 -2.86 18.63 20.97
N GLU A 264 -2.75 19.23 22.13
CA GLU A 264 -3.91 19.66 22.93
C GLU A 264 -4.89 20.49 22.10
N GLY A 265 -6.19 20.19 22.20
CA GLY A 265 -7.24 20.81 21.39
C GLY A 265 -7.35 20.31 19.93
N GLU A 266 -6.49 19.37 19.50
CA GLU A 266 -6.54 18.77 18.18
C GLU A 266 -6.89 17.27 18.31
N PHE A 267 -7.77 16.76 17.44
CA PHE A 267 -8.14 15.34 17.42
C PHE A 267 -7.29 14.50 16.45
N ARG A 268 -6.58 15.17 15.53
CA ARG A 268 -5.73 14.52 14.52
C ARG A 268 -4.30 14.35 15.05
N SER A 269 -3.83 13.13 15.15
CA SER A 269 -2.49 12.76 15.63
C SER A 269 -1.34 12.97 14.61
N ASN A 270 -1.61 13.61 13.47
CA ASN A 270 -0.63 13.82 12.42
C ASN A 270 0.55 14.68 12.89
N LEU A 271 1.79 14.21 12.71
CA LEU A 271 3.00 14.95 13.10
C LEU A 271 3.08 16.34 12.45
N HIS A 272 2.62 16.48 11.20
CA HIS A 272 2.56 17.76 10.49
C HIS A 272 1.54 18.75 11.09
N LYS A 273 0.66 18.30 11.97
CA LYS A 273 -0.28 19.13 12.72
C LYS A 273 0.19 19.40 14.15
N GLY A 274 1.47 19.16 14.42
CA GLY A 274 2.08 19.37 15.74
C GLY A 274 1.93 18.18 16.70
N GLY A 275 1.50 17.03 16.22
CA GLY A 275 1.46 15.81 17.02
C GLY A 275 2.87 15.30 17.38
N ALA A 276 2.97 14.57 18.48
CA ALA A 276 4.18 13.92 18.96
C ALA A 276 4.19 12.43 18.64
N GLY A 277 5.37 11.88 18.38
CA GLY A 277 5.57 10.45 18.11
C GLY A 277 6.48 9.81 19.16
N THR A 278 6.05 8.71 19.77
CA THR A 278 6.85 7.93 20.71
C THR A 278 6.97 6.49 20.24
N LYS A 279 8.16 5.91 20.33
CA LYS A 279 8.38 4.49 20.02
C LYS A 279 7.66 3.61 21.04
N ILE A 280 6.93 2.61 20.56
CA ILE A 280 6.21 1.64 21.41
C ILE A 280 6.47 0.22 20.97
N LYS A 281 6.14 -0.73 21.87
CA LYS A 281 5.99 -2.14 21.52
C LYS A 281 4.51 -2.41 21.29
N ILE A 282 4.18 -3.08 20.19
CA ILE A 282 2.80 -3.50 19.90
C ILE A 282 2.49 -4.83 20.57
N THR A 283 1.22 -5.03 20.90
CA THR A 283 0.70 -6.29 21.44
C THR A 283 0.68 -7.39 20.37
N PRO A 284 0.55 -8.67 20.75
CA PRO A 284 0.35 -9.76 19.79
C PRO A 284 -0.92 -9.57 18.94
N GLU A 285 -1.98 -8.99 19.50
CA GLU A 285 -3.22 -8.71 18.79
C GLU A 285 -3.05 -7.62 17.72
N GLU A 286 -2.42 -6.49 18.08
CA GLU A 286 -2.09 -5.42 17.14
C GLU A 286 -1.13 -5.89 16.02
N ARG A 287 -0.28 -6.88 16.32
CA ARG A 287 0.63 -7.47 15.33
C ARG A 287 -0.11 -8.35 14.33
N ARG A 288 -1.22 -8.95 14.72
CA ARG A 288 -2.01 -9.86 13.87
C ARG A 288 -2.84 -9.10 12.82
N VAL A 289 -3.23 -7.88 13.12
CA VAL A 289 -3.92 -6.97 12.19
C VAL A 289 -2.96 -6.45 11.12
#